data_8870ab1b88798f43f40108365cf5987d
#
_entry.id   8870ab1b88798f43f40108365cf5987d
#
_cell.length_a   1.000
_cell.length_b   1.000
_cell.length_c   1.000
_cell.angle_alpha   90.00
_cell.angle_beta   90.00
_cell.angle_gamma   90.00
#
_symmetry.space_group_name_H-M   'P 1'
#
loop_
_entity.id
_entity.type
_entity.pdbx_description
1 polymer ?
#
loop_
_entity_poly.entity_id
_entity_poly.type
_entity_poly.pdbx_seq_one_letter_code
_entity_poly.pdbx_strand_id
1 'polypeptide(L)'
;MTSAVSIVVPTWNGGAHFRRLVRQLARVRERGADVLVIDSGSSDGTDVAAEGAGLRVHRIPQSEFGHGRTRNLGVRLTRGDTICFLTQDVLPVTPDWADRLHATLAVDARVAGVYGRQIPRDATTMEMFFVALNYPEGALRFDPQPHRHTPRPGRVLFSNAFSAVRRDVIERIPFDDDVPVSEDQAWALRALAAGYSIVYEPAAEALHAHTYTLRGLFRRTYLVGRALRAVGVDGGATLPESVRFLATELRYFMRQGHTHRLPQLLAYEFVRWAGFQAGRRTLPRAEAERTG
;
A
#
# COMPACT_ATOMS: atom_id res chain seq x y z
N MET A 1 2.29 -16.05 -26.41
CA MET A 1 3.06 -16.21 -25.16
C MET A 1 2.26 -15.54 -24.05
N THR A 2 2.01 -16.20 -22.94
CA THR A 2 1.41 -15.57 -21.76
C THR A 2 2.40 -14.56 -21.20
N SER A 3 1.95 -13.34 -20.91
CA SER A 3 2.79 -12.31 -20.28
C SER A 3 3.30 -12.82 -18.92
N ALA A 4 4.60 -12.69 -18.63
CA ALA A 4 5.15 -13.03 -17.33
C ALA A 4 4.63 -12.08 -16.22
N VAL A 5 4.20 -10.87 -16.59
CA VAL A 5 3.76 -9.82 -15.66
C VAL A 5 2.32 -9.41 -15.96
N SER A 6 1.48 -9.43 -14.94
CA SER A 6 0.16 -8.78 -14.94
C SER A 6 0.17 -7.57 -14.04
N ILE A 7 -0.60 -6.53 -14.41
CA ILE A 7 -0.74 -5.30 -13.62
C ILE A 7 -2.22 -5.11 -13.30
N VAL A 8 -2.55 -4.94 -12.03
CA VAL A 8 -3.91 -4.76 -11.54
C VAL A 8 -4.04 -3.39 -10.87
N VAL A 9 -4.98 -2.58 -11.35
CA VAL A 9 -5.21 -1.22 -10.86
C VAL A 9 -6.68 -1.04 -10.49
N PRO A 10 -7.04 -1.13 -9.19
CA PRO A 10 -8.37 -0.73 -8.74
C PRO A 10 -8.57 0.78 -8.90
N THR A 11 -9.74 1.20 -9.41
CA THR A 11 -10.04 2.61 -9.67
C THR A 11 -11.45 3.00 -9.24
N TRP A 12 -11.59 4.27 -8.83
CA TRP A 12 -12.86 4.94 -8.62
C TRP A 12 -12.66 6.45 -8.69
N ASN A 13 -13.26 7.10 -9.68
CA ASN A 13 -13.15 8.55 -9.90
C ASN A 13 -11.69 9.04 -9.84
N GLY A 14 -10.81 8.41 -10.63
CA GLY A 14 -9.36 8.61 -10.55
C GLY A 14 -8.85 9.95 -11.07
N GLY A 15 -9.68 10.67 -11.83
CA GLY A 15 -9.43 12.04 -12.26
C GLY A 15 -8.14 12.23 -13.05
N ALA A 16 -7.50 13.39 -12.86
CA ALA A 16 -6.28 13.76 -13.59
C ALA A 16 -5.06 12.87 -13.24
N HIS A 17 -4.99 12.36 -12.03
CA HIS A 17 -3.90 11.50 -11.61
C HIS A 17 -3.92 10.16 -12.36
N PHE A 18 -5.09 9.53 -12.41
CA PHE A 18 -5.26 8.29 -13.14
C PHE A 18 -5.01 8.47 -14.65
N ARG A 19 -5.46 9.56 -15.26
CA ARG A 19 -5.15 9.84 -16.68
C ARG A 19 -3.65 9.94 -16.97
N ARG A 20 -2.83 10.37 -16.00
CA ARG A 20 -1.36 10.32 -16.14
C ARG A 20 -0.83 8.90 -16.03
N LEU A 21 -1.35 8.11 -15.08
CA LEU A 21 -1.00 6.70 -14.90
C LEU A 21 -1.36 5.88 -16.15
N VAL A 22 -2.53 6.08 -16.74
CA VAL A 22 -2.99 5.39 -17.95
C VAL A 22 -1.94 5.44 -19.08
N ARG A 23 -1.30 6.59 -19.29
CA ARG A 23 -0.23 6.73 -20.31
C ARG A 23 0.99 5.86 -20.02
N GLN A 24 1.32 5.65 -18.75
CA GLN A 24 2.42 4.75 -18.35
C GLN A 24 2.01 3.28 -18.53
N LEU A 25 0.78 2.96 -18.13
CA LEU A 25 0.23 1.60 -18.26
C LEU A 25 0.13 1.16 -19.72
N ALA A 26 -0.28 2.06 -20.63
CA ALA A 26 -0.30 1.77 -22.06
C ALA A 26 1.10 1.39 -22.59
N ARG A 27 2.14 2.10 -22.19
CA ARG A 27 3.52 1.77 -22.57
C ARG A 27 3.99 0.42 -22.05
N VAL A 28 3.62 0.07 -20.81
CA VAL A 28 3.98 -1.24 -20.23
C VAL A 28 3.20 -2.37 -20.93
N ARG A 29 1.95 -2.13 -21.29
CA ARG A 29 1.15 -3.06 -22.11
C ARG A 29 1.80 -3.29 -23.49
N GLU A 30 2.27 -2.25 -24.15
CA GLU A 30 2.96 -2.35 -25.45
C GLU A 30 4.22 -3.22 -25.36
N ARG A 31 4.83 -3.34 -24.19
CA ARG A 31 5.98 -4.23 -23.90
C ARG A 31 5.53 -5.67 -23.56
N GLY A 32 4.23 -5.97 -23.58
CA GLY A 32 3.68 -7.30 -23.41
C GLY A 32 3.12 -7.61 -22.03
N ALA A 33 3.01 -6.64 -21.11
CA ALA A 33 2.32 -6.86 -19.85
C ALA A 33 0.81 -6.96 -20.02
N ASP A 34 0.14 -7.83 -19.24
CA ASP A 34 -1.32 -7.90 -19.15
C ASP A 34 -1.82 -6.86 -18.14
N VAL A 35 -2.38 -5.75 -18.62
CA VAL A 35 -2.85 -4.65 -17.77
C VAL A 35 -4.36 -4.70 -17.60
N LEU A 36 -4.82 -4.81 -16.37
CA LEU A 36 -6.22 -4.85 -15.96
C LEU A 36 -6.54 -3.68 -15.03
N VAL A 37 -7.48 -2.84 -15.44
CA VAL A 37 -8.12 -1.83 -14.60
C VAL A 37 -9.43 -2.40 -14.05
N ILE A 38 -9.65 -2.33 -12.75
CA ILE A 38 -10.92 -2.71 -12.13
C ILE A 38 -11.61 -1.44 -11.63
N ASP A 39 -12.62 -1.03 -12.37
CA ASP A 39 -13.37 0.19 -12.08
C ASP A 39 -14.59 -0.08 -11.20
N SER A 40 -14.70 0.65 -10.10
CA SER A 40 -15.74 0.50 -9.09
C SER A 40 -16.90 1.49 -9.27
N GLY A 41 -17.34 1.72 -10.52
CA GLY A 41 -18.45 2.60 -10.83
C GLY A 41 -18.05 4.08 -10.87
N SER A 42 -16.98 4.42 -11.57
CA SER A 42 -16.59 5.80 -11.81
C SER A 42 -17.62 6.56 -12.65
N SER A 43 -17.79 7.85 -12.36
CA SER A 43 -18.67 8.77 -13.08
C SER A 43 -17.90 9.91 -13.79
N ASP A 44 -16.58 9.96 -13.66
CA ASP A 44 -15.70 11.01 -14.18
C ASP A 44 -14.98 10.64 -15.50
N GLY A 45 -15.36 9.49 -16.12
CA GLY A 45 -14.75 8.96 -17.33
C GLY A 45 -13.41 8.26 -17.10
N THR A 46 -13.09 7.83 -15.88
CA THR A 46 -11.90 7.05 -15.53
C THR A 46 -11.81 5.76 -16.35
N ASP A 47 -12.89 4.98 -16.44
CA ASP A 47 -13.00 3.74 -17.19
C ASP A 47 -12.85 3.97 -18.71
N VAL A 48 -13.51 5.00 -19.24
CA VAL A 48 -13.42 5.40 -20.66
C VAL A 48 -11.99 5.79 -21.02
N ALA A 49 -11.28 6.50 -20.15
CA ALA A 49 -9.88 6.88 -20.37
C ALA A 49 -8.95 5.65 -20.43
N ALA A 50 -9.22 4.61 -19.62
CA ALA A 50 -8.47 3.36 -19.66
C ALA A 50 -8.74 2.58 -20.95
N GLU A 51 -10.01 2.41 -21.34
CA GLU A 51 -10.40 1.74 -22.58
C GLU A 51 -9.84 2.44 -23.83
N GLY A 52 -9.92 3.78 -23.86
CA GLY A 52 -9.36 4.58 -24.95
C GLY A 52 -7.86 4.45 -25.12
N ALA A 53 -7.12 4.06 -24.06
CA ALA A 53 -5.71 3.72 -24.11
C ALA A 53 -5.45 2.22 -24.43
N GLY A 54 -6.49 1.46 -24.75
CA GLY A 54 -6.42 0.03 -25.08
C GLY A 54 -6.19 -0.88 -23.88
N LEU A 55 -6.41 -0.40 -22.63
CA LEU A 55 -6.31 -1.25 -21.45
C LEU A 55 -7.57 -2.09 -21.26
N ARG A 56 -7.42 -3.26 -20.66
CA ARG A 56 -8.57 -4.08 -20.25
C ARG A 56 -9.24 -3.42 -19.04
N VAL A 57 -10.56 -3.24 -19.11
CA VAL A 57 -11.36 -2.71 -17.99
C VAL A 57 -12.39 -3.74 -17.55
N HIS A 58 -12.43 -4.01 -16.25
CA HIS A 58 -13.47 -4.79 -15.61
C HIS A 58 -14.25 -3.89 -14.65
N ARG A 59 -15.57 -3.82 -14.82
CA ARG A 59 -16.43 -2.96 -14.01
C ARG A 59 -17.09 -3.76 -12.91
N ILE A 60 -17.07 -3.23 -11.70
CA ILE A 60 -17.80 -3.75 -10.54
C ILE A 60 -18.68 -2.66 -9.95
N PRO A 61 -19.81 -2.98 -9.31
CA PRO A 61 -20.55 -2.04 -8.50
C PRO A 61 -19.69 -1.54 -7.33
N GLN A 62 -19.87 -0.26 -6.92
CA GLN A 62 -19.14 0.30 -5.78
C GLN A 62 -19.40 -0.47 -4.48
N SER A 63 -20.57 -1.07 -4.33
CA SER A 63 -20.92 -1.93 -3.17
C SER A 63 -20.09 -3.21 -3.07
N GLU A 64 -19.50 -3.66 -4.19
CA GLU A 64 -18.63 -4.85 -4.22
C GLU A 64 -17.16 -4.50 -4.00
N PHE A 65 -16.82 -3.22 -3.97
CA PHE A 65 -15.45 -2.79 -3.75
C PHE A 65 -14.97 -3.16 -2.34
N GLY A 66 -13.76 -3.69 -2.28
CA GLY A 66 -12.97 -3.88 -1.08
C GLY A 66 -11.50 -3.96 -1.48
N HIS A 67 -10.60 -3.36 -0.71
CA HIS A 67 -9.19 -3.31 -1.08
C HIS A 67 -8.58 -4.69 -1.34
N GLY A 68 -8.84 -5.67 -0.48
CA GLY A 68 -8.42 -7.05 -0.65
C GLY A 68 -9.22 -7.76 -1.74
N ARG A 69 -10.56 -7.72 -1.64
CA ARG A 69 -11.49 -8.37 -2.56
C ARG A 69 -11.25 -7.99 -4.02
N THR A 70 -11.10 -6.70 -4.31
CA THR A 70 -10.88 -6.20 -5.68
C THR A 70 -9.53 -6.66 -6.23
N ARG A 71 -8.48 -6.69 -5.41
CA ARG A 71 -7.18 -7.23 -5.82
C ARG A 71 -7.21 -8.73 -6.04
N ASN A 72 -7.87 -9.49 -5.17
CA ASN A 72 -8.11 -10.93 -5.36
C ASN A 72 -8.87 -11.21 -6.65
N LEU A 73 -9.87 -10.39 -7.00
CA LEU A 73 -10.54 -10.46 -8.30
C LEU A 73 -9.55 -10.23 -9.45
N GLY A 74 -8.68 -9.25 -9.34
CA GLY A 74 -7.62 -8.97 -10.31
C GLY A 74 -6.66 -10.15 -10.50
N VAL A 75 -6.29 -10.85 -9.42
CA VAL A 75 -5.49 -12.08 -9.49
C VAL A 75 -6.20 -13.13 -10.34
N ARG A 76 -7.50 -13.36 -10.11
CA ARG A 76 -8.29 -14.34 -10.89
C ARG A 76 -8.48 -13.98 -12.36
N LEU A 77 -8.54 -12.68 -12.69
CA LEU A 77 -8.78 -12.19 -14.05
C LEU A 77 -7.50 -12.03 -14.88
N THR A 78 -6.33 -12.22 -14.30
CA THR A 78 -5.02 -12.09 -14.95
C THR A 78 -4.27 -13.43 -14.95
N ARG A 79 -3.16 -13.54 -15.71
CA ARG A 79 -2.47 -14.83 -15.90
C ARG A 79 -0.96 -14.80 -15.68
N GLY A 80 -0.34 -13.63 -15.51
CA GLY A 80 1.12 -13.52 -15.31
C GLY A 80 1.56 -14.16 -13.99
N ASP A 81 2.75 -14.72 -13.96
CA ASP A 81 3.36 -15.34 -12.77
C ASP A 81 3.70 -14.29 -11.71
N THR A 82 3.95 -13.05 -12.14
CA THR A 82 4.10 -11.87 -11.30
C THR A 82 2.89 -10.97 -11.46
N ILE A 83 2.31 -10.54 -10.34
CA ILE A 83 1.18 -9.61 -10.33
C ILE A 83 1.62 -8.32 -9.66
N CYS A 84 1.67 -7.24 -10.43
CA CYS A 84 1.91 -5.89 -9.92
C CYS A 84 0.59 -5.25 -9.50
N PHE A 85 0.58 -4.63 -8.33
CA PHE A 85 -0.53 -3.81 -7.84
C PHE A 85 -0.12 -2.34 -7.82
N LEU A 86 -1.00 -1.48 -8.31
CA LEU A 86 -0.88 -0.04 -8.20
C LEU A 86 -2.18 0.56 -7.67
N THR A 87 -2.09 1.65 -6.91
CA THR A 87 -3.25 2.52 -6.69
C THR A 87 -3.38 3.53 -7.83
N GLN A 88 -4.59 4.02 -8.06
CA GLN A 88 -4.91 4.91 -9.18
C GLN A 88 -4.15 6.25 -9.19
N ASP A 89 -3.57 6.62 -8.07
CA ASP A 89 -2.88 7.90 -7.84
C ASP A 89 -1.35 7.75 -7.75
N VAL A 90 -0.82 6.55 -7.91
CA VAL A 90 0.62 6.30 -8.04
C VAL A 90 1.06 6.62 -9.46
N LEU A 91 2.20 7.26 -9.61
CA LEU A 91 2.81 7.52 -10.91
C LEU A 91 4.25 6.98 -10.92
N PRO A 92 4.50 5.80 -11.52
CA PRO A 92 5.85 5.29 -11.70
C PRO A 92 6.72 6.29 -12.47
N VAL A 93 7.94 6.55 -11.99
CA VAL A 93 8.89 7.45 -12.63
C VAL A 93 10.06 6.71 -13.27
N THR A 94 10.36 5.51 -12.78
CA THR A 94 11.34 4.61 -13.38
C THR A 94 10.71 3.93 -14.61
N PRO A 95 11.25 4.03 -15.82
CA PRO A 95 10.60 3.50 -17.03
C PRO A 95 10.43 1.97 -17.04
N ASP A 96 11.34 1.26 -16.40
CA ASP A 96 11.41 -0.20 -16.29
C ASP A 96 10.96 -0.73 -14.92
N TRP A 97 10.10 0.01 -14.21
CA TRP A 97 9.67 -0.32 -12.85
C TRP A 97 9.06 -1.72 -12.70
N ALA A 98 8.27 -2.15 -13.67
CA ALA A 98 7.63 -3.46 -13.62
C ALA A 98 8.65 -4.59 -13.79
N ASP A 99 9.62 -4.42 -14.69
CA ASP A 99 10.71 -5.36 -14.91
C ASP A 99 11.60 -5.46 -13.66
N ARG A 100 11.88 -4.34 -12.99
CA ARG A 100 12.65 -4.31 -11.74
C ARG A 100 11.95 -5.07 -10.61
N LEU A 101 10.66 -4.79 -10.38
CA LEU A 101 9.88 -5.51 -9.37
C LEU A 101 9.82 -7.01 -9.68
N HIS A 102 9.61 -7.37 -10.96
CA HIS A 102 9.62 -8.76 -11.41
C HIS A 102 11.00 -9.44 -11.20
N ALA A 103 12.07 -8.78 -11.61
CA ALA A 103 13.43 -9.31 -11.47
C ALA A 103 13.79 -9.55 -9.99
N THR A 104 13.50 -8.58 -9.11
CA THR A 104 13.74 -8.72 -7.66
C THR A 104 12.93 -9.87 -7.07
N LEU A 105 11.69 -10.07 -7.53
CA LEU A 105 10.84 -11.18 -7.10
C LEU A 105 11.38 -12.54 -7.58
N ALA A 106 11.98 -12.58 -8.77
CA ALA A 106 12.48 -13.81 -9.41
C ALA A 106 13.81 -14.32 -8.82
N VAL A 107 14.59 -13.47 -8.13
CA VAL A 107 15.91 -13.84 -7.60
C VAL A 107 15.84 -14.97 -6.56
N ASP A 108 14.81 -14.99 -5.71
CA ASP A 108 14.67 -15.98 -4.64
C ASP A 108 13.21 -16.44 -4.54
N ALA A 109 12.98 -17.73 -4.71
CA ALA A 109 11.65 -18.34 -4.62
C ALA A 109 10.94 -18.12 -3.26
N ARG A 110 11.69 -17.78 -2.21
CA ARG A 110 11.14 -17.43 -0.90
C ARG A 110 10.60 -16.00 -0.82
N VAL A 111 10.90 -15.14 -1.78
CA VAL A 111 10.35 -13.79 -1.81
C VAL A 111 8.91 -13.87 -2.31
N ALA A 112 7.93 -13.61 -1.42
CA ALA A 112 6.51 -13.58 -1.75
C ALA A 112 6.09 -12.28 -2.42
N GLY A 113 6.67 -11.16 -2.00
CA GLY A 113 6.30 -9.84 -2.48
C GLY A 113 7.46 -8.84 -2.43
N VAL A 114 7.39 -7.90 -3.36
CA VAL A 114 8.33 -6.78 -3.52
C VAL A 114 7.53 -5.51 -3.59
N TYR A 115 7.98 -4.44 -2.92
CA TYR A 115 7.38 -3.11 -3.08
C TYR A 115 8.43 -2.07 -3.42
N GLY A 116 8.04 -1.10 -4.24
CA GLY A 116 8.92 -0.06 -4.73
C GLY A 116 8.94 1.18 -3.84
N ARG A 117 9.87 2.07 -4.16
CA ARG A 117 10.07 3.35 -3.48
C ARG A 117 8.95 4.31 -3.82
N GLN A 118 8.29 4.82 -2.78
CA GLN A 118 7.31 5.89 -2.91
C GLN A 118 7.96 7.22 -2.55
N ILE A 119 7.96 8.14 -3.52
CA ILE A 119 8.53 9.48 -3.39
C ILE A 119 7.38 10.48 -3.24
N PRO A 120 7.43 11.41 -2.28
CA PRO A 120 6.41 12.45 -2.17
C PRO A 120 6.37 13.30 -3.44
N ARG A 121 5.16 13.61 -3.92
CA ARG A 121 4.98 14.55 -5.05
C ARG A 121 5.36 15.97 -4.66
N ASP A 122 5.26 16.27 -3.39
CA ASP A 122 5.51 17.58 -2.82
C ASP A 122 6.43 17.44 -1.61
N ALA A 123 7.58 18.11 -1.65
CA ALA A 123 8.58 18.07 -0.58
C ALA A 123 8.10 18.70 0.73
N THR A 124 6.93 19.34 0.74
CA THR A 124 6.37 20.05 1.90
C THR A 124 5.35 19.25 2.70
N THR A 125 5.13 17.98 2.39
CA THR A 125 4.14 17.15 3.07
C THR A 125 4.52 16.88 4.52
N MET A 126 3.51 16.80 5.42
CA MET A 126 3.73 16.38 6.81
C MET A 126 4.20 14.92 6.91
N GLU A 127 4.12 14.17 5.81
CA GLU A 127 4.54 12.79 5.74
C GLU A 127 6.00 12.60 5.29
N MET A 128 6.77 13.67 5.10
CA MET A 128 8.16 13.59 4.64
C MET A 128 9.02 12.66 5.50
N PHE A 129 8.89 12.74 6.81
CA PHE A 129 9.64 11.86 7.71
C PHE A 129 9.21 10.39 7.58
N PHE A 130 7.89 10.15 7.51
CA PHE A 130 7.35 8.80 7.31
C PHE A 130 7.87 8.20 6.01
N VAL A 131 7.88 8.97 4.93
CA VAL A 131 8.43 8.52 3.64
C VAL A 131 9.91 8.24 3.74
N ALA A 132 10.70 9.15 4.31
CA ALA A 132 12.15 8.95 4.48
C ALA A 132 12.48 7.72 5.34
N LEU A 133 11.66 7.44 6.37
CA LEU A 133 11.85 6.29 7.24
C LEU A 133 11.50 4.95 6.57
N ASN A 134 10.43 4.95 5.76
CA ASN A 134 9.87 3.71 5.20
C ASN A 134 10.38 3.38 3.78
N TYR A 135 10.89 4.38 3.08
CA TYR A 135 11.39 4.27 1.71
C TYR A 135 12.82 4.80 1.59
N PRO A 136 13.80 4.22 2.33
CA PRO A 136 15.20 4.65 2.28
C PRO A 136 15.82 4.39 0.90
N GLU A 137 17.04 4.89 0.70
CA GLU A 137 17.78 4.66 -0.54
C GLU A 137 18.30 3.22 -0.68
N GLY A 138 18.52 2.53 0.43
CA GLY A 138 18.98 1.14 0.45
C GLY A 138 17.83 0.14 0.44
N ALA A 139 18.04 -1.00 -0.21
CA ALA A 139 17.10 -2.12 -0.20
C ALA A 139 16.88 -2.67 1.23
N LEU A 140 15.67 -3.14 1.50
CA LEU A 140 15.34 -3.82 2.76
C LEU A 140 14.83 -5.21 2.46
N ARG A 141 15.14 -6.16 3.33
CA ARG A 141 14.57 -7.51 3.31
C ARG A 141 13.98 -7.82 4.68
N PHE A 142 12.77 -8.33 4.67
CA PHE A 142 12.07 -8.82 5.85
C PHE A 142 11.96 -10.33 5.72
N ASP A 143 12.75 -11.04 6.50
CA ASP A 143 12.76 -12.51 6.51
C ASP A 143 11.83 -13.06 7.59
N PRO A 144 11.37 -14.31 7.44
CA PRO A 144 10.58 -15.00 8.44
C PRO A 144 11.28 -15.00 9.80
N GLN A 145 10.56 -14.63 10.85
CA GLN A 145 11.08 -14.69 12.22
C GLN A 145 10.16 -15.59 13.06
N PRO A 146 10.67 -16.69 13.63
CA PRO A 146 9.84 -17.70 14.31
C PRO A 146 9.08 -17.19 15.54
N HIS A 147 9.41 -15.99 16.07
CA HIS A 147 8.84 -15.49 17.32
C HIS A 147 8.44 -13.99 17.31
N ARG A 148 8.44 -13.33 16.15
CA ARG A 148 8.06 -11.92 16.04
C ARG A 148 7.10 -11.70 14.87
N HIS A 149 5.81 -11.70 15.17
CA HIS A 149 4.75 -11.41 14.20
C HIS A 149 4.31 -9.94 14.17
N THR A 150 5.05 -9.05 14.85
CA THR A 150 4.69 -7.63 14.89
C THR A 150 5.70 -6.80 14.12
N PRO A 151 5.25 -6.00 13.13
CA PRO A 151 6.10 -4.98 12.52
C PRO A 151 6.62 -4.05 13.60
N ARG A 152 7.85 -3.56 13.46
CA ARG A 152 8.29 -2.44 14.30
C ARG A 152 7.35 -1.27 14.07
N PRO A 153 6.89 -0.59 15.14
CA PRO A 153 6.01 0.57 14.99
C PRO A 153 6.57 1.56 13.97
N GLY A 154 5.70 2.02 13.05
CA GLY A 154 6.06 2.99 12.04
C GLY A 154 6.81 2.44 10.82
N ARG A 155 7.04 1.13 10.67
CA ARG A 155 7.59 0.56 9.44
C ARG A 155 6.50 -0.06 8.57
N VAL A 156 6.52 0.29 7.28
CA VAL A 156 5.76 -0.38 6.24
C VAL A 156 6.51 -1.67 5.88
N LEU A 157 5.83 -2.81 6.02
CA LEU A 157 6.37 -4.10 5.59
C LEU A 157 6.12 -4.36 4.12
N PHE A 158 5.02 -3.82 3.59
CA PHE A 158 4.57 -4.01 2.22
C PHE A 158 3.54 -2.95 1.86
N SER A 159 3.46 -2.53 0.61
CA SER A 159 2.48 -1.53 0.18
C SER A 159 1.95 -1.82 -1.22
N ASN A 160 0.67 -2.15 -1.32
CA ASN A 160 -0.04 -2.33 -2.58
C ASN A 160 -0.25 -1.04 -3.38
N ALA A 161 0.22 0.09 -2.87
CA ALA A 161 0.25 1.29 -3.68
C ALA A 161 1.22 1.15 -4.86
N PHE A 162 2.33 0.41 -4.67
CA PHE A 162 3.32 0.14 -5.70
C PHE A 162 4.11 -1.14 -5.36
N SER A 163 3.66 -2.28 -5.88
CA SER A 163 4.20 -3.59 -5.48
C SER A 163 4.08 -4.64 -6.57
N ALA A 164 4.73 -5.78 -6.34
CA ALA A 164 4.57 -7.02 -7.08
C ALA A 164 4.50 -8.21 -6.11
N VAL A 165 3.71 -9.21 -6.45
CA VAL A 165 3.61 -10.47 -5.70
C VAL A 165 3.75 -11.67 -6.63
N ARG A 166 4.19 -12.79 -6.08
CA ARG A 166 4.18 -14.08 -6.78
C ARG A 166 2.76 -14.62 -6.86
N ARG A 167 2.34 -15.04 -8.04
CA ARG A 167 1.02 -15.64 -8.25
C ARG A 167 0.79 -16.87 -7.37
N ASP A 168 1.73 -17.80 -7.36
CA ASP A 168 1.63 -19.04 -6.60
C ASP A 168 1.51 -18.81 -5.08
N VAL A 169 2.02 -17.68 -4.58
CA VAL A 169 1.88 -17.30 -3.16
C VAL A 169 0.56 -16.60 -2.89
N ILE A 170 0.17 -15.61 -3.72
CA ILE A 170 -1.09 -14.88 -3.50
C ILE A 170 -2.33 -15.77 -3.71
N GLU A 171 -2.27 -16.79 -4.55
CA GLU A 171 -3.33 -17.79 -4.69
C GLU A 171 -3.45 -18.69 -3.46
N ARG A 172 -2.34 -19.02 -2.78
CA ARG A 172 -2.34 -19.78 -1.51
C ARG A 172 -2.69 -18.93 -0.30
N ILE A 173 -2.27 -17.68 -0.29
CA ILE A 173 -2.46 -16.71 0.80
C ILE A 173 -3.12 -15.46 0.19
N PRO A 174 -4.43 -15.47 -0.13
CA PRO A 174 -5.10 -14.30 -0.71
C PRO A 174 -5.16 -13.14 0.28
N PHE A 175 -5.40 -11.93 -0.22
CA PHE A 175 -5.75 -10.82 0.67
C PHE A 175 -7.04 -11.16 1.44
N ASP A 176 -7.16 -10.63 2.64
CA ASP A 176 -8.37 -10.77 3.43
C ASP A 176 -9.45 -9.81 2.89
N ASP A 177 -10.60 -10.36 2.48
CA ASP A 177 -11.69 -9.60 1.87
C ASP A 177 -12.42 -8.70 2.87
N ASP A 178 -12.35 -9.02 4.18
CA ASP A 178 -13.05 -8.32 5.26
C ASP A 178 -12.20 -7.21 5.90
N VAL A 179 -10.92 -7.14 5.60
CA VAL A 179 -10.03 -6.07 6.09
C VAL A 179 -10.27 -4.79 5.28
N PRO A 180 -10.83 -3.74 5.89
CA PRO A 180 -11.26 -2.54 5.15
C PRO A 180 -10.09 -1.67 4.68
N VAL A 181 -8.94 -1.70 5.35
CA VAL A 181 -7.70 -1.00 5.00
C VAL A 181 -6.50 -1.76 5.57
N SER A 182 -5.31 -1.56 4.99
CA SER A 182 -4.06 -2.25 5.39
C SER A 182 -4.09 -3.76 5.16
N GLU A 183 -4.86 -4.21 4.19
CA GLU A 183 -4.88 -5.60 3.72
C GLU A 183 -3.51 -6.07 3.26
N ASP A 184 -2.69 -5.14 2.75
CA ASP A 184 -1.31 -5.34 2.33
C ASP A 184 -0.39 -5.67 3.51
N GLN A 185 -0.49 -4.92 4.61
CA GLN A 185 0.27 -5.19 5.84
C GLN A 185 -0.14 -6.54 6.46
N ALA A 186 -1.45 -6.81 6.52
CA ALA A 186 -1.98 -8.06 7.02
C ALA A 186 -1.52 -9.25 6.18
N TRP A 187 -1.50 -9.08 4.85
CA TRP A 187 -0.99 -10.09 3.92
C TRP A 187 0.50 -10.35 4.13
N ALA A 188 1.32 -9.30 4.22
CA ALA A 188 2.75 -9.42 4.44
C ALA A 188 3.08 -10.19 5.72
N LEU A 189 2.34 -9.94 6.81
CA LEU A 189 2.50 -10.68 8.07
C LEU A 189 2.18 -12.17 7.90
N ARG A 190 1.10 -12.51 7.17
CA ARG A 190 0.74 -13.90 6.89
C ARG A 190 1.76 -14.58 5.99
N ALA A 191 2.31 -13.88 4.99
CA ALA A 191 3.37 -14.39 4.14
C ALA A 191 4.66 -14.67 4.93
N LEU A 192 5.08 -13.74 5.83
CA LEU A 192 6.22 -13.95 6.73
C LEU A 192 5.99 -15.13 7.68
N ALA A 193 4.78 -15.26 8.25
CA ALA A 193 4.42 -16.40 9.12
C ALA A 193 4.44 -17.73 8.38
N ALA A 194 4.14 -17.73 7.09
CA ALA A 194 4.20 -18.90 6.21
C ALA A 194 5.63 -19.23 5.70
N GLY A 195 6.65 -18.50 6.14
CA GLY A 195 8.05 -18.76 5.80
C GLY A 195 8.57 -18.02 4.58
N TYR A 196 7.80 -17.07 4.03
CA TYR A 196 8.23 -16.23 2.92
C TYR A 196 8.91 -14.95 3.39
N SER A 197 9.65 -14.31 2.49
CA SER A 197 10.28 -13.00 2.70
C SER A 197 9.56 -11.91 1.91
N ILE A 198 9.66 -10.67 2.39
CA ILE A 198 9.22 -9.45 1.68
C ILE A 198 10.46 -8.59 1.40
N VAL A 199 10.53 -7.99 0.21
CA VAL A 199 11.65 -7.15 -0.20
C VAL A 199 11.16 -5.74 -0.56
N TYR A 200 11.92 -4.75 -0.18
CA TYR A 200 11.80 -3.37 -0.65
C TYR A 200 12.85 -3.12 -1.73
N GLU A 201 12.40 -2.67 -2.91
CA GLU A 201 13.23 -2.38 -4.08
C GLU A 201 13.31 -0.87 -4.32
N PRO A 202 14.39 -0.20 -3.88
CA PRO A 202 14.50 1.25 -3.98
C PRO A 202 14.66 1.77 -5.42
N ALA A 203 15.17 0.94 -6.35
CA ALA A 203 15.37 1.36 -7.73
C ALA A 203 14.06 1.36 -8.56
N ALA A 204 12.99 0.72 -8.07
CA ALA A 204 11.66 0.90 -8.63
C ALA A 204 10.99 2.08 -7.93
N GLU A 205 10.91 3.23 -8.58
CA GLU A 205 10.41 4.46 -7.98
C GLU A 205 9.07 4.90 -8.56
N ALA A 206 8.21 5.46 -7.68
CA ALA A 206 6.93 6.05 -8.06
C ALA A 206 6.62 7.28 -7.21
N LEU A 207 6.00 8.29 -7.82
CA LEU A 207 5.44 9.44 -7.11
C LEU A 207 4.14 9.01 -6.44
N HIS A 208 4.09 9.09 -5.12
CA HIS A 208 2.90 8.83 -4.33
C HIS A 208 3.00 9.56 -2.99
N ALA A 209 2.03 10.38 -2.70
CA ALA A 209 1.88 10.99 -1.38
C ALA A 209 0.42 11.41 -1.17
N HIS A 210 -0.02 11.34 0.05
CA HIS A 210 -1.33 11.83 0.46
C HIS A 210 -1.16 13.09 1.32
N THR A 211 -1.93 14.11 1.00
CA THR A 211 -2.10 15.24 1.91
C THR A 211 -3.45 15.09 2.60
N TYR A 212 -3.42 14.78 3.88
CA TYR A 212 -4.64 14.60 4.67
C TYR A 212 -5.03 15.90 5.38
N THR A 213 -6.33 16.22 5.36
CA THR A 213 -6.88 17.10 6.38
C THR A 213 -6.82 16.40 7.75
N LEU A 214 -6.82 17.12 8.85
CA LEU A 214 -6.81 16.51 10.19
C LEU A 214 -7.99 15.55 10.40
N ARG A 215 -9.17 15.86 9.86
CA ARG A 215 -10.34 14.98 9.89
C ARG A 215 -10.12 13.71 9.05
N GLY A 216 -9.55 13.84 7.87
CA GLY A 216 -9.21 12.70 7.00
C GLY A 216 -8.15 11.80 7.63
N LEU A 217 -7.13 12.41 8.24
CA LEU A 217 -6.09 11.70 8.98
C LEU A 217 -6.68 10.89 10.14
N PHE A 218 -7.53 11.51 10.99
CA PHE A 218 -8.20 10.83 12.08
C PHE A 218 -8.99 9.62 11.58
N ARG A 219 -9.85 9.83 10.56
CA ARG A 219 -10.67 8.75 9.98
C ARG A 219 -9.80 7.60 9.45
N ARG A 220 -8.73 7.93 8.71
CA ARG A 220 -7.81 6.91 8.17
C ARG A 220 -7.15 6.11 9.29
N THR A 221 -6.55 6.80 10.26
CA THR A 221 -5.83 6.12 11.36
C THR A 221 -6.76 5.35 12.28
N TYR A 222 -8.00 5.81 12.46
CA TYR A 222 -9.06 5.05 13.12
C TYR A 222 -9.33 3.71 12.41
N LEU A 223 -9.49 3.73 11.08
CA LEU A 223 -9.72 2.52 10.30
C LEU A 223 -8.51 1.56 10.36
N VAL A 224 -7.30 2.11 10.30
CA VAL A 224 -6.05 1.33 10.44
C VAL A 224 -5.98 0.67 11.82
N GLY A 225 -6.24 1.40 12.90
CA GLY A 225 -6.23 0.88 14.27
C GLY A 225 -7.25 -0.25 14.45
N ARG A 226 -8.44 -0.11 13.87
CA ARG A 226 -9.49 -1.13 13.90
C ARG A 226 -9.11 -2.37 13.08
N ALA A 227 -8.55 -2.18 11.88
CA ALA A 227 -8.13 -3.27 11.02
C ALA A 227 -7.01 -4.11 11.64
N LEU A 228 -5.96 -3.48 12.18
CA LEU A 228 -4.86 -4.19 12.82
C LEU A 228 -5.29 -4.98 14.05
N ARG A 229 -6.24 -4.45 14.84
CA ARG A 229 -6.84 -5.22 15.92
C ARG A 229 -7.59 -6.45 15.42
N ALA A 230 -8.39 -6.32 14.37
CA ALA A 230 -9.18 -7.41 13.81
C ALA A 230 -8.30 -8.59 13.33
N VAL A 231 -7.07 -8.33 12.88
CA VAL A 231 -6.10 -9.35 12.45
C VAL A 231 -5.14 -9.79 13.57
N GLY A 232 -5.47 -9.49 14.84
CA GLY A 232 -4.69 -9.94 16.01
C GLY A 232 -3.33 -9.26 16.18
N VAL A 233 -3.10 -8.11 15.50
CA VAL A 233 -1.89 -7.31 15.69
C VAL A 233 -2.06 -6.43 16.92
N ASP A 234 -1.78 -6.98 18.10
CA ASP A 234 -1.87 -6.26 19.38
C ASP A 234 -0.77 -5.23 19.62
N GLY A 235 0.19 -5.11 18.73
CA GLY A 235 1.33 -4.22 18.85
C GLY A 235 1.06 -2.77 18.41
N GLY A 236 0.46 -1.97 19.27
CA GLY A 236 0.68 -0.52 19.23
C GLY A 236 2.09 -0.21 19.75
N ALA A 237 2.73 0.85 19.24
CA ALA A 237 3.98 1.32 19.83
C ALA A 237 3.78 1.55 21.33
N THR A 238 4.69 1.04 22.14
CA THR A 238 4.74 1.40 23.57
C THR A 238 4.94 2.92 23.72
N LEU A 239 4.56 3.47 24.86
CA LEU A 239 4.77 4.91 25.09
C LEU A 239 6.23 5.35 24.86
N PRO A 240 7.25 4.62 25.35
CA PRO A 240 8.66 4.96 25.06
C PRO A 240 8.99 4.92 23.56
N GLU A 241 8.44 3.98 22.80
CA GLU A 241 8.65 3.90 21.34
C GLU A 241 7.99 5.06 20.61
N SER A 242 6.77 5.44 21.01
CA SER A 242 6.05 6.58 20.45
C SER A 242 6.79 7.89 20.72
N VAL A 243 7.30 8.08 21.94
CA VAL A 243 8.10 9.27 22.30
C VAL A 243 9.41 9.30 21.51
N ARG A 244 10.09 8.16 21.36
CA ARG A 244 11.33 8.06 20.56
C ARG A 244 11.08 8.36 19.09
N PHE A 245 9.98 7.85 18.53
CA PHE A 245 9.57 8.14 17.17
C PHE A 245 9.35 9.64 16.98
N LEU A 246 8.52 10.27 17.82
CA LEU A 246 8.24 11.71 17.77
C LEU A 246 9.53 12.54 17.93
N ALA A 247 10.41 12.19 18.85
CA ALA A 247 11.69 12.88 19.02
C ALA A 247 12.58 12.77 17.77
N THR A 248 12.55 11.64 17.08
CA THR A 248 13.31 11.45 15.84
C THR A 248 12.71 12.26 14.71
N GLU A 249 11.39 12.32 14.60
CA GLU A 249 10.67 13.12 13.64
C GLU A 249 10.90 14.63 13.84
N LEU A 250 10.81 15.12 15.07
CA LEU A 250 11.14 16.52 15.42
C LEU A 250 12.57 16.88 15.01
N ARG A 251 13.55 16.02 15.33
CA ARG A 251 14.95 16.23 14.89
C ARG A 251 15.10 16.27 13.37
N TYR A 252 14.37 15.39 12.65
CA TYR A 252 14.36 15.39 11.20
C TYR A 252 13.85 16.72 10.64
N PHE A 253 12.69 17.21 11.12
CA PHE A 253 12.12 18.50 10.70
C PHE A 253 13.04 19.69 11.01
N MET A 254 13.69 19.69 12.18
CA MET A 254 14.67 20.71 12.54
C MET A 254 15.89 20.72 11.60
N ARG A 255 16.41 19.52 11.27
CA ARG A 255 17.57 19.38 10.36
C ARG A 255 17.24 19.80 8.93
N GLN A 256 16.00 19.65 8.51
CA GLN A 256 15.52 20.08 7.20
C GLN A 256 15.14 21.58 7.14
N GLY A 257 15.33 22.33 8.23
CA GLY A 257 14.99 23.77 8.28
C GLY A 257 13.49 24.06 8.43
N HIS A 258 12.66 23.05 8.76
CA HIS A 258 11.20 23.19 8.86
C HIS A 258 10.71 23.48 10.28
N THR A 259 11.49 24.21 11.09
CA THR A 259 11.15 24.52 12.50
C THR A 259 9.82 25.25 12.65
N HIS A 260 9.46 26.12 11.70
CA HIS A 260 8.19 26.85 11.68
C HIS A 260 6.96 25.94 11.57
N ARG A 261 7.13 24.67 11.14
CA ARG A 261 6.06 23.67 11.00
C ARG A 261 5.91 22.75 12.22
N LEU A 262 6.76 22.86 13.22
CA LEU A 262 6.70 22.00 14.41
C LEU A 262 5.35 22.02 15.13
N PRO A 263 4.64 23.15 15.32
CA PRO A 263 3.31 23.13 15.92
C PRO A 263 2.30 22.34 15.09
N GLN A 264 2.35 22.46 13.76
CA GLN A 264 1.48 21.71 12.84
C GLN A 264 1.80 20.22 12.88
N LEU A 265 3.08 19.84 12.95
CA LEU A 265 3.53 18.46 13.08
C LEU A 265 3.01 17.85 14.39
N LEU A 266 3.12 18.53 15.51
CA LEU A 266 2.61 18.02 16.80
C LEU A 266 1.10 17.80 16.77
N ALA A 267 0.34 18.72 16.15
CA ALA A 267 -1.10 18.56 15.98
C ALA A 267 -1.43 17.36 15.06
N TYR A 268 -0.67 17.18 13.99
CA TYR A 268 -0.81 16.06 13.06
C TYR A 268 -0.57 14.73 13.76
N GLU A 269 0.54 14.61 14.51
CA GLU A 269 0.90 13.39 15.22
C GLU A 269 -0.09 13.06 16.36
N PHE A 270 -0.57 14.09 17.07
CA PHE A 270 -1.62 13.88 18.06
C PHE A 270 -2.91 13.33 17.44
N VAL A 271 -3.38 13.89 16.33
CA VAL A 271 -4.58 13.43 15.62
C VAL A 271 -4.38 12.01 15.08
N ARG A 272 -3.19 11.72 14.54
CA ARG A 272 -2.81 10.39 14.06
C ARG A 272 -2.87 9.34 15.18
N TRP A 273 -2.25 9.65 16.31
CA TRP A 273 -2.28 8.79 17.51
C TRP A 273 -3.69 8.62 18.06
N ALA A 274 -4.44 9.71 18.22
CA ALA A 274 -5.81 9.67 18.76
C ALA A 274 -6.75 8.83 17.89
N GLY A 275 -6.69 9.01 16.56
CA GLY A 275 -7.45 8.19 15.63
C GLY A 275 -7.12 6.70 15.74
N PHE A 276 -5.83 6.37 15.76
CA PHE A 276 -5.35 4.99 15.90
C PHE A 276 -5.82 4.34 17.21
N GLN A 277 -5.68 5.03 18.35
CA GLN A 277 -6.12 4.52 19.65
C GLN A 277 -7.65 4.35 19.72
N ALA A 278 -8.40 5.29 19.16
CA ALA A 278 -9.86 5.18 19.08
C ALA A 278 -10.29 3.95 18.25
N GLY A 279 -9.63 3.72 17.11
CA GLY A 279 -9.88 2.54 16.26
C GLY A 279 -9.60 1.23 16.97
N ARG A 280 -8.49 1.15 17.70
CA ARG A 280 -8.12 -0.06 18.46
C ARG A 280 -9.08 -0.36 19.63
N ARG A 281 -9.71 0.64 20.21
CA ARG A 281 -10.67 0.47 21.31
C ARG A 281 -12.06 0.04 20.83
N THR A 282 -12.35 0.20 19.55
CA THR A 282 -13.65 -0.19 18.97
C THR A 282 -13.66 -1.70 18.74
N LEU A 283 -14.60 -2.39 19.38
CA LEU A 283 -14.80 -3.83 19.19
C LEU A 283 -15.17 -4.14 17.74
N PRO A 284 -14.66 -5.23 17.14
CA PRO A 284 -15.20 -5.77 15.90
C PRO A 284 -16.70 -6.05 16.05
N ARG A 285 -17.49 -5.79 15.00
CA ARG A 285 -18.95 -6.03 15.03
C ARG A 285 -19.33 -7.43 15.50
N ALA A 286 -18.56 -8.45 15.12
CA ALA A 286 -18.79 -9.85 15.52
C ALA A 286 -18.55 -10.13 17.02
N GLU A 287 -17.75 -9.33 17.72
CA GLU A 287 -17.58 -9.45 19.18
C GLU A 287 -18.63 -8.65 19.95
N ALA A 288 -19.12 -7.54 19.39
CA ALA A 288 -20.19 -6.75 20.00
C ALA A 288 -21.52 -7.52 20.03
N GLU A 289 -21.78 -8.36 19.03
CA GLU A 289 -22.98 -9.22 18.97
C GLU A 289 -22.91 -10.45 19.90
N ARG A 290 -21.73 -10.83 20.42
CA ARG A 290 -21.55 -11.92 21.39
C ARG A 290 -21.56 -11.46 22.85
N THR A 291 -21.46 -10.15 23.08
CA THR A 291 -21.41 -9.55 24.44
C THR A 291 -22.67 -8.75 24.79
N GLY A 292 -23.69 -8.67 23.93
CA GLY A 292 -25.02 -8.14 24.17
C GLY A 292 -26.06 -9.23 24.15
#